data_b981803c8d0838f36b31d52dba7dd492
#
_entry.id   b981803c8d0838f36b31d52dba7dd492
#
_cell.length_a   1.000
_cell.length_b   1.000
_cell.length_c   1.000
_cell.angle_alpha   90.00
_cell.angle_beta   90.00
_cell.angle_gamma   90.00
#
_symmetry.space_group_name_H-M   'P 1'
#
loop_
_entity.id
_entity.type
_entity.pdbx_description
1 polymer ?
#
loop_
_entity_poly.entity_id
_entity_poly.type
_entity_poly.pdbx_seq_one_letter_code
_entity_poly.pdbx_strand_id
1 'polypeptide(L)'
;DTYYRTVYAVSQQADVASTFARIDPQTVEKILATPWVGSEFSSRIWVDKDKLTRELMQTLSRGFVRGDSLDRMTKEFAKRMGVSESSAAVLIHTESAHIAAEASIKGYRETGVKEYRFLATLQLKTCSICGMLDGRVFKFSERETGVNFPPMHPQCHCTYTGVTEFNIGDKRAARDPVTGKSGTVPKNMTWEEWHKKYVEDDPAGALADKKYKNRHGDSKQYDRYVDRLGSKNVPKTLDAFQTLKYTEPEKWKTLQRAYRDQPIRDHIQSDAQPKTIEVGKQGKHIREHNNYIQGRSYLTISVDEAQTLVNRHAGTGELLRDTKNKWKHQELIRTKQQIGVDVDQLTGEERPTTDFKIHYSNKGVHIVPYKER
;
A
#
# COMPACT_ATOMS: atom_id res chain seq x y z
N ASP A 1 -6.92 -24.71 -27.48
CA ASP A 1 -5.48 -24.77 -27.24
C ASP A 1 -5.18 -25.48 -25.91
N THR A 2 -5.75 -25.05 -24.78
CA THR A 2 -5.53 -25.64 -23.44
C THR A 2 -5.85 -27.12 -23.40
N TYR A 3 -6.99 -27.57 -23.94
CA TYR A 3 -7.35 -28.97 -24.05
C TYR A 3 -6.28 -29.79 -24.79
N TYR A 4 -5.90 -29.37 -25.99
CA TYR A 4 -4.90 -30.08 -26.79
C TYR A 4 -3.54 -30.12 -26.14
N ARG A 5 -3.12 -29.03 -25.47
CA ARG A 5 -1.89 -29.01 -24.68
C ARG A 5 -1.93 -29.99 -23.51
N THR A 6 -3.07 -30.10 -22.81
CA THR A 6 -3.24 -31.05 -21.71
C THR A 6 -3.15 -32.50 -22.19
N VAL A 7 -3.89 -32.85 -23.26
CA VAL A 7 -3.83 -34.21 -23.86
C VAL A 7 -2.41 -34.52 -24.34
N TYR A 8 -1.75 -33.59 -25.04
CA TYR A 8 -0.39 -33.75 -25.50
C TYR A 8 0.60 -33.96 -24.34
N ALA A 9 0.52 -33.12 -23.30
CA ALA A 9 1.41 -33.21 -22.16
C ALA A 9 1.29 -34.56 -21.44
N VAL A 10 0.06 -35.08 -21.25
CA VAL A 10 -0.16 -36.38 -20.62
C VAL A 10 0.31 -37.51 -21.53
N SER A 11 0.02 -37.46 -22.82
CA SER A 11 0.43 -38.53 -23.75
C SER A 11 1.93 -38.58 -23.97
N GLN A 12 2.64 -37.45 -23.98
CA GLN A 12 4.12 -37.45 -24.04
C GLN A 12 4.75 -38.06 -22.79
N GLN A 13 4.12 -37.90 -21.63
CA GLN A 13 4.59 -38.51 -20.39
C GLN A 13 4.36 -40.03 -20.33
N ALA A 14 3.27 -40.48 -20.91
CA ALA A 14 2.88 -41.89 -20.94
C ALA A 14 3.51 -42.67 -22.09
N ASP A 15 4.26 -42.01 -22.97
CA ASP A 15 4.78 -42.61 -24.23
C ASP A 15 3.69 -43.30 -25.07
N VAL A 16 2.48 -42.72 -25.03
CA VAL A 16 1.30 -43.24 -25.70
C VAL A 16 0.97 -42.35 -26.90
N ALA A 17 0.80 -42.94 -28.07
CA ALA A 17 0.29 -42.22 -29.22
C ALA A 17 -1.16 -41.75 -28.98
N SER A 18 -1.37 -40.45 -28.82
CA SER A 18 -2.71 -39.89 -28.64
C SER A 18 -3.34 -39.51 -29.99
N THR A 19 -4.52 -40.00 -30.25
CA THR A 19 -5.39 -39.50 -31.32
C THR A 19 -6.10 -38.25 -30.79
N PHE A 20 -5.77 -37.11 -31.31
CA PHE A 20 -6.45 -35.84 -30.95
C PHE A 20 -7.87 -35.83 -31.53
N ALA A 21 -8.88 -36.03 -30.66
CA ALA A 21 -10.27 -35.80 -31.07
C ALA A 21 -10.50 -34.27 -31.17
N ARG A 22 -11.18 -33.85 -32.21
CA ARG A 22 -11.59 -32.45 -32.39
C ARG A 22 -12.61 -32.11 -31.32
N ILE A 23 -12.40 -31.06 -30.54
CA ILE A 23 -13.37 -30.63 -29.52
C ILE A 23 -14.66 -30.26 -30.29
N ASP A 24 -15.75 -30.87 -29.86
CA ASP A 24 -17.08 -30.56 -30.37
C ASP A 24 -17.44 -29.12 -30.02
N PRO A 25 -17.89 -28.31 -31.02
CA PRO A 25 -18.31 -26.92 -30.81
C PRO A 25 -19.34 -26.75 -29.71
N GLN A 26 -20.27 -27.69 -29.53
CA GLN A 26 -21.26 -27.66 -28.45
C GLN A 26 -20.63 -27.76 -27.06
N THR A 27 -19.50 -28.45 -26.94
CA THR A 27 -18.75 -28.52 -25.68
C THR A 27 -18.10 -27.16 -25.36
N VAL A 28 -17.58 -26.47 -26.37
CA VAL A 28 -17.04 -25.11 -26.20
C VAL A 28 -18.15 -24.16 -25.75
N GLU A 29 -19.32 -24.23 -26.38
CA GLU A 29 -20.49 -23.44 -26.01
C GLU A 29 -20.96 -23.75 -24.58
N LYS A 30 -21.01 -25.02 -24.19
CA LYS A 30 -21.37 -25.39 -22.81
C LYS A 30 -20.38 -24.85 -21.77
N ILE A 31 -19.08 -24.93 -22.02
CA ILE A 31 -18.05 -24.38 -21.11
C ILE A 31 -18.20 -22.87 -21.00
N LEU A 32 -18.47 -22.21 -22.13
CA LEU A 32 -18.69 -20.76 -22.17
C LEU A 32 -20.01 -20.33 -21.52
N ALA A 33 -21.06 -21.16 -21.61
CA ALA A 33 -22.41 -20.84 -21.15
C ALA A 33 -22.58 -20.94 -19.62
N THR A 34 -21.59 -21.45 -18.88
CA THR A 34 -21.65 -21.60 -17.43
C THR A 34 -20.64 -20.65 -16.76
N PRO A 35 -20.93 -19.35 -16.63
CA PRO A 35 -20.04 -18.43 -15.95
C PRO A 35 -19.93 -18.80 -14.47
N TRP A 36 -18.72 -18.84 -13.95
CA TRP A 36 -18.44 -19.19 -12.55
C TRP A 36 -18.57 -18.01 -11.59
N VAL A 37 -18.22 -16.80 -12.01
CA VAL A 37 -18.40 -15.60 -11.19
C VAL A 37 -19.89 -15.37 -11.01
N GLY A 38 -20.40 -16.12 -10.06
CA GLY A 38 -21.81 -16.19 -9.77
C GLY A 38 -22.43 -14.85 -9.42
N SER A 39 -23.71 -14.86 -9.38
CA SER A 39 -24.65 -13.78 -9.14
C SER A 39 -24.30 -12.80 -8.01
N GLU A 40 -23.51 -13.21 -7.02
CA GLU A 40 -23.22 -12.37 -5.83
C GLU A 40 -22.20 -11.27 -6.09
N PHE A 41 -21.17 -11.50 -6.90
CA PHE A 41 -20.19 -10.45 -7.19
C PHE A 41 -20.72 -9.45 -8.22
N SER A 42 -21.44 -9.93 -9.21
CA SER A 42 -22.01 -9.08 -10.27
C SER A 42 -23.20 -8.25 -9.78
N SER A 43 -24.01 -8.74 -8.84
CA SER A 43 -25.22 -8.03 -8.35
C SER A 43 -24.92 -6.76 -7.56
N ARG A 44 -23.72 -6.64 -6.98
CA ARG A 44 -23.31 -5.44 -6.22
C ARG A 44 -22.71 -4.33 -7.08
N ILE A 45 -22.24 -4.64 -8.29
CA ILE A 45 -21.43 -3.72 -9.12
C ILE A 45 -22.15 -3.37 -10.43
N TRP A 46 -23.10 -4.18 -10.89
CA TRP A 46 -23.67 -4.08 -12.23
C TRP A 46 -25.20 -3.95 -12.20
N VAL A 47 -25.69 -2.85 -12.77
CA VAL A 47 -27.11 -2.53 -12.82
C VAL A 47 -27.87 -3.43 -13.78
N ASP A 48 -27.20 -3.99 -14.80
CA ASP A 48 -27.80 -4.86 -15.84
C ASP A 48 -27.01 -6.17 -15.95
N LYS A 49 -27.47 -7.17 -15.22
CA LYS A 49 -26.84 -8.50 -15.15
C LYS A 49 -26.88 -9.24 -16.49
N ASP A 50 -27.98 -9.12 -17.24
CA ASP A 50 -28.13 -9.83 -18.51
C ASP A 50 -27.22 -9.25 -19.58
N LYS A 51 -27.10 -7.92 -19.62
CA LYS A 51 -26.15 -7.23 -20.50
C LYS A 51 -24.72 -7.62 -20.14
N LEU A 52 -24.38 -7.63 -18.84
CA LEU A 52 -23.05 -8.03 -18.35
C LEU A 52 -22.69 -9.42 -18.83
N THR A 53 -23.54 -10.41 -18.59
CA THR A 53 -23.29 -11.80 -18.97
C THR A 53 -23.13 -11.95 -20.47
N ARG A 54 -24.00 -11.33 -21.25
CA ARG A 54 -23.94 -11.36 -22.70
C ARG A 54 -22.67 -10.74 -23.27
N GLU A 55 -22.29 -9.56 -22.82
CA GLU A 55 -21.08 -8.87 -23.28
C GLU A 55 -19.80 -9.59 -22.85
N LEU A 56 -19.78 -10.14 -21.63
CA LEU A 56 -18.67 -10.95 -21.15
C LEU A 56 -18.47 -12.21 -22.01
N MET A 57 -19.53 -12.96 -22.25
CA MET A 57 -19.53 -14.15 -23.08
C MET A 57 -19.07 -13.84 -24.52
N GLN A 58 -19.59 -12.77 -25.13
CA GLN A 58 -19.18 -12.37 -26.47
C GLN A 58 -17.71 -11.95 -26.53
N THR A 59 -17.23 -11.19 -25.53
CA THR A 59 -15.83 -10.75 -25.48
C THR A 59 -14.90 -11.95 -25.35
N LEU A 60 -15.18 -12.87 -24.42
CA LEU A 60 -14.38 -14.07 -24.22
C LEU A 60 -14.40 -14.99 -25.47
N SER A 61 -15.59 -15.31 -26.03
CA SER A 61 -15.71 -16.17 -27.21
C SER A 61 -14.95 -15.61 -28.39
N ARG A 62 -15.13 -14.32 -28.72
CA ARG A 62 -14.42 -13.67 -29.83
C ARG A 62 -12.92 -13.57 -29.56
N GLY A 63 -12.54 -13.22 -28.34
CA GLY A 63 -11.14 -13.10 -27.95
C GLY A 63 -10.40 -14.44 -28.06
N PHE A 64 -10.98 -15.53 -27.56
CA PHE A 64 -10.37 -16.85 -27.68
C PHE A 64 -10.27 -17.36 -29.12
N VAL A 65 -11.29 -17.11 -29.95
CA VAL A 65 -11.26 -17.48 -31.37
C VAL A 65 -10.17 -16.70 -32.11
N ARG A 66 -10.00 -15.41 -31.80
CA ARG A 66 -8.97 -14.55 -32.41
C ARG A 66 -7.56 -14.74 -31.82
N GLY A 67 -7.45 -15.40 -30.68
CA GLY A 67 -6.19 -15.49 -29.94
C GLY A 67 -5.78 -14.16 -29.26
N ASP A 68 -6.76 -13.32 -28.89
CA ASP A 68 -6.51 -12.05 -28.24
C ASP A 68 -5.88 -12.24 -26.86
N SER A 69 -5.04 -11.29 -26.44
CA SER A 69 -4.52 -11.24 -25.08
C SER A 69 -5.60 -10.86 -24.07
N LEU A 70 -5.43 -11.26 -22.81
CA LEU A 70 -6.34 -10.86 -21.73
C LEU A 70 -6.44 -9.34 -21.59
N ASP A 71 -5.33 -8.60 -21.77
CA ASP A 71 -5.33 -7.13 -21.76
C ASP A 71 -6.21 -6.53 -22.85
N ARG A 72 -6.15 -7.09 -24.06
CA ARG A 72 -6.99 -6.63 -25.17
C ARG A 72 -8.47 -6.89 -24.89
N MET A 73 -8.80 -8.10 -24.43
CA MET A 73 -10.17 -8.44 -24.02
C MET A 73 -10.67 -7.55 -22.88
N THR A 74 -9.82 -7.26 -21.89
CA THR A 74 -10.14 -6.36 -20.77
C THR A 74 -10.49 -4.96 -21.26
N LYS A 75 -9.66 -4.36 -22.12
CA LYS A 75 -9.91 -3.02 -22.67
C LYS A 75 -11.19 -2.97 -23.53
N GLU A 76 -11.40 -3.98 -24.38
CA GLU A 76 -12.63 -4.07 -25.18
C GLU A 76 -13.87 -4.18 -24.30
N PHE A 77 -13.84 -5.05 -23.29
CA PHE A 77 -14.94 -5.23 -22.35
C PHE A 77 -15.20 -3.98 -21.51
N ALA A 78 -14.15 -3.34 -20.95
CA ALA A 78 -14.26 -2.09 -20.20
C ALA A 78 -14.95 -0.99 -21.01
N LYS A 79 -14.56 -0.82 -22.27
CA LYS A 79 -15.16 0.16 -23.19
C LYS A 79 -16.63 -0.12 -23.46
N ARG A 80 -17.01 -1.38 -23.72
CA ARG A 80 -18.39 -1.78 -24.01
C ARG A 80 -19.32 -1.61 -22.82
N MET A 81 -18.80 -1.90 -21.62
CA MET A 81 -19.57 -1.80 -20.38
C MET A 81 -19.53 -0.42 -19.74
N GLY A 82 -18.65 0.49 -20.19
CA GLY A 82 -18.48 1.81 -19.60
C GLY A 82 -17.90 1.76 -18.17
N VAL A 83 -17.01 0.79 -17.90
CA VAL A 83 -16.43 0.57 -16.57
C VAL A 83 -14.92 0.75 -16.59
N SER A 84 -14.31 0.81 -15.38
CA SER A 84 -12.85 0.88 -15.27
C SER A 84 -12.19 -0.41 -15.81
N GLU A 85 -11.00 -0.28 -16.39
CA GLU A 85 -10.20 -1.44 -16.81
C GLU A 85 -9.91 -2.38 -15.64
N SER A 86 -9.72 -1.85 -14.43
CA SER A 86 -9.50 -2.68 -13.24
C SER A 86 -10.71 -3.54 -12.89
N SER A 87 -11.93 -3.01 -12.99
CA SER A 87 -13.16 -3.78 -12.78
C SER A 87 -13.37 -4.83 -13.88
N ALA A 88 -13.13 -4.46 -15.14
CA ALA A 88 -13.18 -5.37 -16.27
C ALA A 88 -12.16 -6.50 -16.14
N ALA A 89 -10.93 -6.21 -15.73
CA ALA A 89 -9.87 -7.20 -15.53
C ALA A 89 -10.25 -8.29 -14.53
N VAL A 90 -10.93 -7.93 -13.44
CA VAL A 90 -11.41 -8.92 -12.45
C VAL A 90 -12.24 -9.99 -13.13
N LEU A 91 -13.21 -9.61 -13.95
CA LEU A 91 -14.11 -10.53 -14.63
C LEU A 91 -13.40 -11.32 -15.72
N ILE A 92 -12.73 -10.62 -16.65
CA ILE A 92 -12.06 -11.25 -17.81
C ILE A 92 -11.01 -12.28 -17.32
N HIS A 93 -10.18 -11.94 -16.33
CA HIS A 93 -9.16 -12.86 -15.83
C HIS A 93 -9.77 -14.05 -15.10
N THR A 94 -10.82 -13.83 -14.28
CA THR A 94 -11.44 -14.90 -13.49
C THR A 94 -12.17 -15.89 -14.39
N GLU A 95 -12.99 -15.41 -15.33
CA GLU A 95 -13.72 -16.28 -16.24
C GLU A 95 -12.79 -16.98 -17.25
N SER A 96 -11.74 -16.28 -17.72
CA SER A 96 -10.72 -16.92 -18.56
C SER A 96 -10.01 -18.08 -17.83
N ALA A 97 -9.69 -17.90 -16.53
CA ALA A 97 -9.09 -18.95 -15.72
C ALA A 97 -10.06 -20.13 -15.53
N HIS A 98 -11.34 -19.86 -15.28
CA HIS A 98 -12.37 -20.87 -15.18
C HIS A 98 -12.51 -21.68 -16.48
N ILE A 99 -12.64 -21.02 -17.61
CA ILE A 99 -12.75 -21.65 -18.94
C ILE A 99 -11.51 -22.50 -19.25
N ALA A 100 -10.31 -21.99 -18.96
CA ALA A 100 -9.08 -22.74 -19.16
C ALA A 100 -9.03 -23.99 -18.25
N ALA A 101 -9.50 -23.88 -17.02
CA ALA A 101 -9.58 -25.00 -16.10
C ALA A 101 -10.55 -26.08 -16.60
N GLU A 102 -11.75 -25.73 -17.03
CA GLU A 102 -12.72 -26.68 -17.58
C GLU A 102 -12.20 -27.35 -18.86
N ALA A 103 -11.51 -26.62 -19.73
CA ALA A 103 -10.88 -27.18 -20.92
C ALA A 103 -9.79 -28.21 -20.58
N SER A 104 -8.97 -27.94 -19.53
CA SER A 104 -7.96 -28.89 -19.06
C SER A 104 -8.58 -30.15 -18.45
N ILE A 105 -9.67 -30.02 -17.69
CA ILE A 105 -10.39 -31.19 -17.11
C ILE A 105 -10.84 -32.16 -18.22
N LYS A 106 -11.37 -31.59 -19.31
CA LYS A 106 -11.77 -32.43 -20.44
C LYS A 106 -10.59 -33.24 -20.99
N GLY A 107 -9.43 -32.60 -21.14
CA GLY A 107 -8.21 -33.28 -21.58
C GLY A 107 -7.75 -34.35 -20.58
N TYR A 108 -7.78 -34.09 -19.29
CA TYR A 108 -7.41 -35.06 -18.26
C TYR A 108 -8.37 -36.25 -18.22
N ARG A 109 -9.67 -36.02 -18.38
CA ARG A 109 -10.67 -37.11 -18.45
C ARG A 109 -10.47 -38.03 -19.65
N GLU A 110 -10.19 -37.48 -20.81
CA GLU A 110 -9.95 -38.22 -22.06
C GLU A 110 -8.65 -39.05 -21.98
N THR A 111 -7.67 -38.58 -21.18
CA THR A 111 -6.42 -39.32 -20.94
C THR A 111 -6.47 -40.23 -19.71
N GLY A 112 -7.66 -40.43 -19.12
CA GLY A 112 -7.88 -41.37 -18.00
C GLY A 112 -7.38 -40.89 -16.64
N VAL A 113 -6.93 -39.64 -16.50
CA VAL A 113 -6.49 -39.07 -15.23
C VAL A 113 -7.69 -38.82 -14.32
N LYS A 114 -7.68 -39.39 -13.12
CA LYS A 114 -8.81 -39.38 -12.17
C LYS A 114 -8.66 -38.34 -11.06
N GLU A 115 -7.43 -37.92 -10.76
CA GLU A 115 -7.10 -37.06 -9.65
C GLU A 115 -6.31 -35.82 -10.10
N TYR A 116 -6.43 -34.75 -9.34
CA TYR A 116 -5.64 -33.53 -9.53
C TYR A 116 -5.00 -33.10 -8.22
N ARG A 117 -3.87 -32.42 -8.35
CA ARG A 117 -3.16 -31.74 -7.27
C ARG A 117 -3.41 -30.25 -7.38
N PHE A 118 -3.91 -29.63 -6.32
CA PHE A 118 -4.04 -28.17 -6.25
C PHE A 118 -2.66 -27.52 -6.16
N LEU A 119 -2.43 -26.48 -6.94
CA LEU A 119 -1.18 -25.72 -6.99
C LEU A 119 -1.46 -24.25 -6.71
N ALA A 120 -1.17 -23.81 -5.49
CA ALA A 120 -1.19 -22.40 -5.16
C ALA A 120 -0.01 -21.69 -5.83
N THR A 121 -0.21 -20.47 -6.29
CA THR A 121 0.90 -19.66 -6.79
C THR A 121 1.77 -19.22 -5.60
N LEU A 122 3.08 -19.46 -5.68
CA LEU A 122 4.03 -19.05 -4.63
C LEU A 122 4.36 -17.56 -4.77
N GLN A 123 3.54 -16.71 -4.12
CA GLN A 123 3.67 -15.25 -4.13
C GLN A 123 2.91 -14.62 -2.95
N LEU A 124 3.22 -13.35 -2.62
CA LEU A 124 2.54 -12.61 -1.54
C LEU A 124 1.04 -12.38 -1.76
N LYS A 125 0.58 -12.42 -3.02
CA LYS A 125 -0.85 -12.24 -3.34
C LYS A 125 -1.70 -13.45 -3.04
N THR A 126 -1.11 -14.63 -2.84
CA THR A 126 -1.83 -15.86 -2.54
C THR A 126 -2.48 -15.77 -1.17
N CYS A 127 -3.79 -15.97 -1.11
CA CYS A 127 -4.52 -15.94 0.15
C CYS A 127 -4.27 -17.22 0.96
N SER A 128 -4.53 -17.15 2.27
CA SER A 128 -4.32 -18.28 3.19
C SER A 128 -5.15 -19.52 2.81
N ILE A 129 -6.37 -19.34 2.33
CA ILE A 129 -7.23 -20.45 1.88
C ILE A 129 -6.57 -21.21 0.73
N CYS A 130 -6.14 -20.52 -0.29
CA CYS A 130 -5.41 -21.13 -1.42
C CYS A 130 -4.09 -21.76 -0.96
N GLY A 131 -3.36 -21.09 -0.07
CA GLY A 131 -2.10 -21.60 0.49
C GLY A 131 -2.27 -22.92 1.22
N MET A 132 -3.30 -23.05 2.05
CA MET A 132 -3.62 -24.30 2.79
C MET A 132 -4.07 -25.45 1.88
N LEU A 133 -4.52 -25.20 0.67
CA LEU A 133 -4.88 -26.24 -0.31
C LEU A 133 -3.69 -26.69 -1.14
N ASP A 134 -2.58 -25.97 -1.11
CA ASP A 134 -1.42 -26.24 -1.95
C ASP A 134 -0.87 -27.67 -1.71
N GLY A 135 -0.63 -28.36 -2.79
CA GLY A 135 -0.13 -29.75 -2.77
C GLY A 135 -1.20 -30.83 -2.45
N ARG A 136 -2.41 -30.46 -2.01
CA ARG A 136 -3.48 -31.43 -1.74
C ARG A 136 -3.98 -32.08 -3.03
N VAL A 137 -4.31 -33.34 -2.93
CA VAL A 137 -4.85 -34.18 -4.03
C VAL A 137 -6.32 -34.39 -3.84
N PHE A 138 -7.10 -34.25 -4.91
CA PHE A 138 -8.54 -34.43 -4.94
C PHE A 138 -8.94 -35.25 -6.18
N LYS A 139 -10.07 -35.93 -6.14
CA LYS A 139 -10.63 -36.57 -7.33
C LYS A 139 -11.38 -35.53 -8.19
N PHE A 140 -11.29 -35.68 -9.51
CA PHE A 140 -12.07 -34.84 -10.42
C PHE A 140 -13.59 -35.01 -10.24
N SER A 141 -14.06 -36.14 -9.69
CA SER A 141 -15.48 -36.36 -9.37
C SER A 141 -15.96 -35.55 -8.17
N GLU A 142 -15.05 -35.13 -7.28
CA GLU A 142 -15.33 -34.41 -6.04
C GLU A 142 -14.98 -32.95 -6.13
N ARG A 143 -14.63 -32.45 -7.32
CA ARG A 143 -14.23 -31.04 -7.52
C ARG A 143 -15.41 -30.11 -7.35
N GLU A 144 -15.15 -29.03 -6.65
CA GLU A 144 -16.08 -27.91 -6.47
C GLU A 144 -15.31 -26.60 -6.62
N THR A 145 -15.63 -25.85 -7.70
CA THR A 145 -14.97 -24.57 -7.99
C THR A 145 -15.26 -23.57 -6.87
N GLY A 146 -14.20 -22.92 -6.35
CA GLY A 146 -14.30 -22.02 -5.21
C GLY A 146 -14.17 -22.69 -3.85
N VAL A 147 -14.14 -24.03 -3.78
CA VAL A 147 -13.98 -24.80 -2.53
C VAL A 147 -12.67 -25.57 -2.52
N ASN A 148 -12.46 -26.45 -3.49
CA ASN A 148 -11.24 -27.23 -3.62
C ASN A 148 -10.61 -27.17 -5.02
N PHE A 149 -11.29 -26.52 -5.96
CA PHE A 149 -10.87 -26.41 -7.37
C PHE A 149 -10.77 -24.94 -7.80
N PRO A 150 -9.66 -24.49 -8.47
CA PRO A 150 -9.52 -23.11 -8.92
C PRO A 150 -10.39 -22.79 -10.14
N PRO A 151 -10.77 -21.50 -10.32
CA PRO A 151 -10.45 -20.38 -9.46
C PRO A 151 -11.22 -20.41 -8.13
N MET A 152 -10.53 -20.08 -7.02
CA MET A 152 -11.12 -20.11 -5.67
C MET A 152 -11.92 -18.85 -5.35
N HIS A 153 -11.57 -17.74 -5.96
CA HIS A 153 -12.13 -16.42 -5.75
C HIS A 153 -11.80 -15.53 -6.96
N PRO A 154 -12.44 -14.34 -7.10
CA PRO A 154 -12.06 -13.39 -8.15
C PRO A 154 -10.56 -13.07 -8.12
N GLN A 155 -9.96 -12.99 -9.31
CA GLN A 155 -8.50 -12.83 -9.50
C GLN A 155 -7.63 -13.92 -8.82
N CYS A 156 -8.15 -15.11 -8.68
CA CYS A 156 -7.35 -16.26 -8.24
C CYS A 156 -6.28 -16.59 -9.28
N HIS A 157 -5.03 -16.72 -8.83
CA HIS A 157 -3.89 -17.11 -9.68
C HIS A 157 -3.46 -18.57 -9.49
N CYS A 158 -4.19 -19.31 -8.65
CA CYS A 158 -3.91 -20.71 -8.39
C CYS A 158 -4.34 -21.59 -9.58
N THR A 159 -3.72 -22.75 -9.69
CA THR A 159 -3.99 -23.71 -10.75
C THR A 159 -4.02 -25.12 -10.18
N TYR A 160 -4.01 -26.12 -11.02
CA TYR A 160 -3.92 -27.52 -10.65
C TYR A 160 -3.17 -28.31 -11.73
N THR A 161 -2.76 -29.50 -11.39
CA THR A 161 -2.18 -30.47 -12.34
C THR A 161 -2.80 -31.84 -12.12
N GLY A 162 -3.01 -32.60 -13.18
CA GLY A 162 -3.41 -33.99 -13.05
C GLY A 162 -2.33 -34.80 -12.31
N VAL A 163 -2.77 -35.76 -11.48
CA VAL A 163 -1.87 -36.69 -10.83
C VAL A 163 -1.63 -37.83 -11.80
N THR A 164 -0.37 -37.97 -12.25
CA THR A 164 0.08 -39.05 -13.14
C THR A 164 1.27 -39.76 -12.50
N GLU A 165 1.55 -40.99 -12.93
CA GLU A 165 2.72 -41.74 -12.50
C GLU A 165 4.05 -41.12 -12.99
N PHE A 166 3.96 -40.18 -13.91
CA PHE A 166 5.12 -39.55 -14.55
C PHE A 166 5.52 -38.28 -13.84
N ASN A 167 6.80 -38.14 -13.52
CA ASN A 167 7.37 -36.96 -12.94
C ASN A 167 7.67 -35.88 -14.00
N ILE A 168 6.94 -34.76 -13.92
CA ILE A 168 7.20 -33.62 -14.79
C ILE A 168 8.08 -32.61 -14.04
N GLY A 169 9.38 -32.60 -14.38
CA GLY A 169 10.36 -31.63 -13.91
C GLY A 169 10.56 -31.61 -12.38
N ASP A 170 11.66 -31.03 -11.94
CA ASP A 170 12.07 -30.96 -10.53
C ASP A 170 11.78 -29.62 -9.88
N LYS A 171 11.21 -28.67 -10.63
CA LYS A 171 11.04 -27.28 -10.21
C LYS A 171 9.61 -26.78 -10.45
N ARG A 172 9.18 -25.86 -9.59
CA ARG A 172 7.95 -25.06 -9.78
C ARG A 172 8.24 -23.57 -9.74
N ALA A 173 7.41 -22.80 -10.41
CA ALA A 173 7.53 -21.34 -10.45
C ALA A 173 7.20 -20.74 -9.07
N ALA A 174 7.99 -19.74 -8.69
CA ALA A 174 7.77 -18.93 -7.51
C ALA A 174 8.12 -17.47 -7.83
N ARG A 175 7.52 -16.55 -7.10
CA ARG A 175 7.83 -15.13 -7.20
C ARG A 175 8.58 -14.70 -5.96
N ASP A 176 9.75 -14.10 -6.14
CA ASP A 176 10.52 -13.51 -5.05
C ASP A 176 9.68 -12.41 -4.36
N PRO A 177 9.49 -12.48 -3.02
CA PRO A 177 8.61 -11.56 -2.31
C PRO A 177 9.13 -10.12 -2.29
N VAL A 178 10.45 -9.93 -2.37
CA VAL A 178 11.11 -8.61 -2.28
C VAL A 178 11.17 -7.94 -3.64
N THR A 179 11.69 -8.65 -4.64
CA THR A 179 11.94 -8.09 -5.97
C THR A 179 10.74 -8.23 -6.92
N GLY A 180 9.81 -9.10 -6.60
CA GLY A 180 8.68 -9.44 -7.47
C GLY A 180 9.07 -10.22 -8.73
N LYS A 181 10.34 -10.62 -8.90
CA LYS A 181 10.82 -11.38 -10.05
C LYS A 181 10.39 -12.84 -9.97
N SER A 182 10.08 -13.42 -11.12
CA SER A 182 9.79 -14.86 -11.22
C SER A 182 11.10 -15.67 -11.18
N GLY A 183 11.06 -16.73 -10.41
CA GLY A 183 12.15 -17.71 -10.28
C GLY A 183 11.56 -19.11 -10.15
N THR A 184 12.38 -20.08 -9.73
CA THR A 184 11.96 -21.46 -9.52
C THR A 184 12.43 -21.95 -8.15
N VAL A 185 11.62 -22.86 -7.57
CA VAL A 185 11.90 -23.58 -6.32
C VAL A 185 11.72 -25.08 -6.55
N PRO A 186 12.13 -25.96 -5.62
CA PRO A 186 11.84 -27.39 -5.72
C PRO A 186 10.35 -27.66 -5.96
N LYS A 187 10.06 -28.66 -6.80
CA LYS A 187 8.68 -29.01 -7.21
C LYS A 187 7.73 -29.28 -6.05
N ASN A 188 8.23 -29.95 -5.01
CA ASN A 188 7.47 -30.35 -3.83
C ASN A 188 7.36 -29.26 -2.75
N MET A 189 8.05 -28.13 -2.89
CA MET A 189 7.93 -27.02 -1.94
C MET A 189 6.50 -26.52 -1.94
N THR A 190 5.82 -26.60 -0.80
CA THR A 190 4.47 -26.07 -0.61
C THR A 190 4.47 -24.56 -0.44
N TRP A 191 3.29 -23.93 -0.54
CA TRP A 191 3.15 -22.49 -0.25
C TRP A 191 3.52 -22.17 1.21
N GLU A 192 3.17 -23.04 2.15
CA GLU A 192 3.51 -22.87 3.55
C GLU A 192 5.02 -22.86 3.78
N GLU A 193 5.75 -23.83 3.20
CA GLU A 193 7.21 -23.91 3.26
C GLU A 193 7.86 -22.69 2.58
N TRP A 194 7.35 -22.28 1.41
CA TRP A 194 7.81 -21.10 0.71
C TRP A 194 7.58 -19.83 1.54
N HIS A 195 6.37 -19.66 2.09
CA HIS A 195 5.99 -18.51 2.90
C HIS A 195 6.86 -18.43 4.16
N LYS A 196 7.02 -19.53 4.86
CA LYS A 196 7.89 -19.61 6.04
C LYS A 196 9.31 -19.21 5.67
N LYS A 197 9.90 -19.84 4.66
CA LYS A 197 11.31 -19.64 4.30
C LYS A 197 11.63 -18.25 3.75
N TYR A 198 10.79 -17.74 2.85
CA TYR A 198 11.09 -16.51 2.09
C TYR A 198 10.33 -15.27 2.58
N VAL A 199 9.37 -15.45 3.51
CA VAL A 199 8.59 -14.33 4.07
C VAL A 199 8.77 -14.24 5.57
N GLU A 200 8.47 -15.31 6.35
CA GLU A 200 8.49 -15.23 7.82
C GLU A 200 9.91 -15.24 8.38
N ASP A 201 10.75 -16.14 7.89
CA ASP A 201 12.14 -16.32 8.36
C ASP A 201 13.13 -15.35 7.69
N ASP A 202 12.71 -14.61 6.65
CA ASP A 202 13.53 -13.59 5.97
C ASP A 202 13.05 -12.17 6.33
N PRO A 203 13.87 -11.36 7.02
CA PRO A 203 13.48 -9.98 7.39
C PRO A 203 13.07 -9.10 6.20
N ALA A 204 13.69 -9.28 5.02
CA ALA A 204 13.34 -8.53 3.82
C ALA A 204 11.98 -9.00 3.26
N GLY A 205 11.72 -10.31 3.27
CA GLY A 205 10.45 -10.90 2.91
C GLY A 205 9.32 -10.46 3.85
N ALA A 206 9.56 -10.48 5.17
CA ALA A 206 8.60 -10.01 6.18
C ALA A 206 8.25 -8.53 5.99
N LEU A 207 9.23 -7.69 5.67
CA LEU A 207 8.98 -6.29 5.34
C LEU A 207 8.16 -6.14 4.05
N ALA A 208 8.48 -6.91 3.02
CA ALA A 208 7.75 -6.90 1.75
C ALA A 208 6.28 -7.31 1.94
N ASP A 209 6.02 -8.34 2.72
CA ASP A 209 4.66 -8.78 3.08
C ASP A 209 3.91 -7.71 3.87
N LYS A 210 4.56 -7.08 4.86
CA LYS A 210 3.96 -5.98 5.63
C LYS A 210 3.61 -4.79 4.74
N LYS A 211 4.50 -4.41 3.82
CA LYS A 211 4.24 -3.36 2.83
C LYS A 211 3.07 -3.74 1.92
N TYR A 212 3.04 -4.99 1.45
CA TYR A 212 1.98 -5.48 0.57
C TYR A 212 0.61 -5.48 1.27
N LYS A 213 0.52 -6.02 2.49
CA LYS A 213 -0.72 -6.06 3.28
C LYS A 213 -1.30 -4.68 3.56
N ASN A 214 -0.43 -3.71 3.84
CA ASN A 214 -0.84 -2.35 4.19
C ASN A 214 -0.90 -1.37 3.00
N ARG A 215 -0.60 -1.79 1.77
CA ARG A 215 -0.39 -0.92 0.60
C ARG A 215 -1.51 0.10 0.36
N HIS A 216 -2.77 -0.27 0.54
CA HIS A 216 -3.90 0.63 0.30
C HIS A 216 -4.04 1.70 1.37
N GLY A 217 -3.85 1.32 2.65
CA GLY A 217 -3.87 2.27 3.76
C GLY A 217 -2.68 3.22 3.71
N ASP A 218 -1.51 2.66 3.40
CA ASP A 218 -0.27 3.43 3.30
C ASP A 218 -0.27 4.37 2.09
N SER A 219 -0.86 3.97 0.94
CA SER A 219 -1.04 4.87 -0.21
C SER A 219 -1.89 6.09 0.17
N LYS A 220 -3.05 5.87 0.78
CA LYS A 220 -3.90 6.97 1.25
C LYS A 220 -3.21 7.86 2.30
N GLN A 221 -2.37 7.26 3.15
CA GLN A 221 -1.57 8.00 4.11
C GLN A 221 -0.48 8.81 3.42
N TYR A 222 0.24 8.21 2.47
CA TYR A 222 1.27 8.87 1.66
C TYR A 222 0.73 10.09 0.93
N ASP A 223 -0.41 9.95 0.24
CA ASP A 223 -1.07 11.03 -0.48
C ASP A 223 -1.37 12.22 0.46
N ARG A 224 -1.95 11.96 1.65
CA ARG A 224 -2.21 13.00 2.66
C ARG A 224 -0.94 13.69 3.15
N TYR A 225 0.18 12.95 3.24
CA TYR A 225 1.47 13.53 3.64
C TYR A 225 2.05 14.40 2.54
N VAL A 226 1.96 13.97 1.28
CA VAL A 226 2.38 14.75 0.11
C VAL A 226 1.55 16.03 -0.02
N ASP A 227 0.22 15.93 0.12
CA ASP A 227 -0.68 17.08 0.03
C ASP A 227 -0.38 18.13 1.11
N ARG A 228 -0.08 17.68 2.34
CA ARG A 228 0.14 18.59 3.46
C ARG A 228 1.55 19.16 3.53
N LEU A 229 2.57 18.36 3.29
CA LEU A 229 3.98 18.75 3.45
C LEU A 229 4.65 19.17 2.14
N GLY A 230 4.04 18.86 1.00
CA GLY A 230 4.64 18.98 -0.32
C GLY A 230 5.58 17.81 -0.64
N SER A 231 5.68 17.46 -1.92
CA SER A 231 6.44 16.30 -2.42
C SER A 231 7.95 16.32 -2.11
N LYS A 232 8.52 17.51 -1.83
CA LYS A 232 9.94 17.66 -1.48
C LYS A 232 10.27 17.23 -0.05
N ASN A 233 9.28 17.25 0.85
CA ASN A 233 9.43 16.97 2.28
C ASN A 233 8.94 15.56 2.69
N VAL A 234 8.57 14.75 1.71
CA VAL A 234 8.09 13.36 1.90
C VAL A 234 8.94 12.44 1.02
N PRO A 235 9.17 11.16 1.39
CA PRO A 235 9.84 10.23 0.51
C PRO A 235 9.24 10.20 -0.90
N LYS A 236 10.08 10.07 -1.94
CA LYS A 236 9.67 10.24 -3.34
C LYS A 236 8.67 9.18 -3.85
N THR A 237 8.61 8.03 -3.20
CA THR A 237 7.75 6.91 -3.62
C THR A 237 7.04 6.31 -2.42
N LEU A 238 5.90 5.65 -2.67
CA LEU A 238 5.19 4.89 -1.64
C LEU A 238 6.09 3.84 -0.99
N ASP A 239 6.92 3.15 -1.77
CA ASP A 239 7.84 2.14 -1.24
C ASP A 239 8.86 2.74 -0.26
N ALA A 240 9.47 3.89 -0.60
CA ALA A 240 10.38 4.59 0.28
C ALA A 240 9.67 5.13 1.54
N PHE A 241 8.42 5.58 1.42
CA PHE A 241 7.59 6.00 2.56
C PHE A 241 7.29 4.83 3.50
N GLN A 242 6.92 3.67 2.95
CA GLN A 242 6.69 2.45 3.73
C GLN A 242 7.98 1.95 4.39
N THR A 243 9.13 2.00 3.68
CA THR A 243 10.42 1.65 4.25
C THR A 243 10.71 2.51 5.46
N LEU A 244 10.66 3.83 5.31
CA LEU A 244 10.86 4.77 6.41
C LEU A 244 9.91 4.50 7.58
N LYS A 245 8.62 4.28 7.29
CA LYS A 245 7.59 4.00 8.30
C LYS A 245 7.87 2.75 9.12
N TYR A 246 8.37 1.68 8.50
CA TYR A 246 8.48 0.37 9.12
C TYR A 246 9.88 0.05 9.64
N THR A 247 10.92 0.72 9.16
CA THR A 247 12.31 0.40 9.50
C THR A 247 13.08 1.54 10.16
N GLU A 248 12.59 2.78 10.12
CA GLU A 248 13.31 3.95 10.62
C GLU A 248 12.48 4.77 11.64
N PRO A 249 12.29 4.24 12.87
CA PRO A 249 11.32 4.81 13.83
C PRO A 249 11.58 6.28 14.17
N GLU A 250 12.82 6.72 14.27
CA GLU A 250 13.13 8.12 14.63
C GLU A 250 12.84 9.08 13.46
N LYS A 251 13.19 8.68 12.24
CA LYS A 251 12.83 9.48 11.07
C LYS A 251 11.32 9.49 10.84
N TRP A 252 10.65 8.37 11.12
CA TRP A 252 9.19 8.31 11.06
C TRP A 252 8.52 9.26 12.06
N LYS A 253 8.99 9.29 13.32
CA LYS A 253 8.53 10.24 14.35
C LYS A 253 8.72 11.69 13.90
N THR A 254 9.87 11.98 13.27
CA THR A 254 10.17 13.32 12.75
C THR A 254 9.18 13.71 11.65
N LEU A 255 8.91 12.83 10.70
CA LEU A 255 7.94 13.06 9.63
C LEU A 255 6.51 13.22 10.18
N GLN A 256 6.13 12.42 11.19
CA GLN A 256 4.84 12.55 11.88
C GLN A 256 4.72 13.90 12.63
N ARG A 257 5.82 14.38 13.25
CA ARG A 257 5.86 15.68 13.90
C ARG A 257 5.66 16.77 12.86
N ALA A 258 6.41 16.75 11.75
CA ALA A 258 6.26 17.71 10.67
C ALA A 258 4.81 17.77 10.14
N TYR A 259 4.18 16.61 9.89
CA TYR A 259 2.79 16.52 9.45
C TYR A 259 1.80 17.16 10.43
N ARG A 260 2.00 16.98 11.73
CA ARG A 260 1.13 17.56 12.78
C ARG A 260 1.36 19.06 12.95
N ASP A 261 2.59 19.49 12.76
CA ASP A 261 2.98 20.88 12.99
C ASP A 261 2.64 21.81 11.80
N GLN A 262 2.53 21.25 10.59
CA GLN A 262 2.30 22.03 9.38
C GLN A 262 1.07 22.96 9.46
N PRO A 263 -0.12 22.53 9.90
CA PRO A 263 -1.27 23.44 9.99
C PRO A 263 -1.06 24.62 10.95
N ILE A 264 -0.25 24.40 12.03
CA ILE A 264 0.09 25.46 12.97
C ILE A 264 1.07 26.44 12.31
N ARG A 265 2.06 25.91 11.56
CA ARG A 265 3.00 26.75 10.80
C ARG A 265 2.29 27.56 9.74
N ASP A 266 1.38 26.96 8.99
CA ASP A 266 0.56 27.65 7.99
C ASP A 266 -0.25 28.77 8.63
N HIS A 267 -0.86 28.53 9.80
CA HIS A 267 -1.57 29.54 10.57
C HIS A 267 -0.65 30.67 11.01
N ILE A 268 0.53 30.35 11.59
CA ILE A 268 1.51 31.36 12.03
C ILE A 268 1.98 32.22 10.83
N GLN A 269 2.17 31.60 9.66
CA GLN A 269 2.65 32.29 8.46
C GLN A 269 1.57 33.11 7.76
N SER A 270 0.30 32.80 7.99
CA SER A 270 -0.83 33.55 7.42
C SER A 270 -1.06 34.91 8.10
N ASP A 271 -1.92 35.72 7.50
CA ASP A 271 -2.36 36.99 8.07
C ASP A 271 -3.30 36.83 9.27
N ALA A 272 -3.82 35.63 9.49
CA ALA A 272 -4.70 35.32 10.63
C ALA A 272 -3.97 35.40 11.99
N GLN A 273 -2.64 35.23 12.01
CA GLN A 273 -1.81 35.38 13.20
C GLN A 273 -1.08 36.73 13.19
N PRO A 274 -1.45 37.67 14.07
CA PRO A 274 -0.71 38.94 14.21
C PRO A 274 0.72 38.66 14.68
N LYS A 275 1.71 39.21 13.96
CA LYS A 275 3.15 39.04 14.25
C LYS A 275 3.79 40.30 14.81
N THR A 276 3.01 41.38 14.99
CA THR A 276 3.48 42.59 15.62
C THR A 276 3.74 42.40 17.10
N ILE A 277 4.86 42.89 17.59
CA ILE A 277 5.19 42.83 19.01
C ILE A 277 4.17 43.64 19.81
N GLU A 278 3.56 43.01 20.81
CA GLU A 278 2.67 43.62 21.78
C GLU A 278 3.51 44.30 22.87
N VAL A 279 3.65 45.62 22.77
CA VAL A 279 4.57 46.43 23.60
C VAL A 279 4.31 46.22 25.10
N GLY A 280 3.05 46.12 25.53
CA GLY A 280 2.72 45.92 26.94
C GLY A 280 3.17 44.56 27.50
N LYS A 281 3.18 43.53 26.68
CA LYS A 281 3.69 42.20 27.07
C LYS A 281 5.21 42.15 26.95
N GLN A 282 5.77 42.69 25.89
CA GLN A 282 7.20 42.72 25.68
C GLN A 282 7.91 43.54 26.75
N GLY A 283 7.31 44.65 27.22
CA GLY A 283 7.84 45.49 28.27
C GLY A 283 8.14 44.78 29.58
N LYS A 284 7.47 43.62 29.85
CA LYS A 284 7.76 42.77 30.99
C LYS A 284 9.15 42.11 30.94
N HIS A 285 9.79 42.17 29.77
CA HIS A 285 11.08 41.57 29.45
C HIS A 285 12.09 42.62 28.97
N ILE A 286 11.90 43.91 29.33
CA ILE A 286 12.81 45.02 29.02
C ILE A 286 13.08 45.79 30.36
N ARG A 287 14.33 45.79 30.84
CA ARG A 287 14.70 46.37 32.15
C ARG A 287 14.31 47.83 32.32
N GLU A 288 14.40 48.60 31.28
CA GLU A 288 14.12 50.05 31.28
C GLU A 288 12.63 50.37 31.06
N HIS A 289 11.78 49.40 30.87
CA HIS A 289 10.36 49.59 30.64
C HIS A 289 9.55 49.59 31.91
N ASN A 290 8.53 50.48 32.01
CA ASN A 290 7.65 50.59 33.23
C ASN A 290 6.96 49.28 33.63
N ASN A 291 6.75 48.37 32.68
CA ASN A 291 6.12 47.06 32.93
C ASN A 291 7.11 45.95 33.25
N TYR A 292 8.41 46.24 33.39
CA TYR A 292 9.41 45.22 33.71
C TYR A 292 9.07 44.50 35.00
N ILE A 293 9.17 43.20 34.99
CA ILE A 293 8.98 42.39 36.16
C ILE A 293 10.35 41.83 36.61
N GLN A 294 10.82 42.30 37.74
CA GLN A 294 12.10 41.87 38.29
C GLN A 294 12.21 40.35 38.44
N GLY A 295 13.36 39.77 38.09
CA GLY A 295 13.61 38.33 38.07
C GLY A 295 13.12 37.60 36.83
N ARG A 296 12.59 38.29 35.85
CA ARG A 296 12.28 37.68 34.52
C ARG A 296 13.43 37.80 33.55
N SER A 297 13.55 36.83 32.66
CA SER A 297 14.41 36.88 31.48
C SER A 297 14.15 38.17 30.70
N TYR A 298 15.20 38.85 30.24
CA TYR A 298 15.10 40.17 29.60
C TYR A 298 15.95 40.29 28.33
N LEU A 299 15.50 41.14 27.40
CA LEU A 299 16.20 41.44 26.17
C LEU A 299 17.39 42.38 26.40
N THR A 300 18.46 42.19 25.63
CA THR A 300 19.60 43.12 25.48
C THR A 300 19.61 43.76 24.11
N ILE A 301 18.61 43.54 23.29
CA ILE A 301 18.38 44.10 21.98
C ILE A 301 17.16 45.04 22.01
N SER A 302 17.04 45.92 21.04
CA SER A 302 15.89 46.83 20.90
C SER A 302 14.61 46.10 20.49
N VAL A 303 13.46 46.76 20.67
CA VAL A 303 12.15 46.23 20.23
C VAL A 303 12.10 46.06 18.71
N ASP A 304 12.74 46.95 17.96
CA ASP A 304 12.80 46.89 16.48
C ASP A 304 13.63 45.67 16.00
N GLU A 305 14.75 45.39 16.68
CA GLU A 305 15.54 44.21 16.42
C GLU A 305 14.75 42.93 16.81
N ALA A 306 14.04 42.95 17.92
CA ALA A 306 13.15 41.87 18.32
C ALA A 306 12.03 41.63 17.30
N GLN A 307 11.41 42.70 16.74
CA GLN A 307 10.42 42.59 15.67
C GLN A 307 11.03 42.00 14.40
N THR A 308 12.25 42.38 14.07
CA THR A 308 12.97 41.83 12.91
C THR A 308 13.20 40.31 13.07
N LEU A 309 13.55 39.86 14.27
CA LEU A 309 13.69 38.42 14.59
C LEU A 309 12.35 37.69 14.45
N VAL A 310 11.25 38.25 14.95
CA VAL A 310 9.92 37.69 14.78
C VAL A 310 9.59 37.54 13.29
N ASN A 311 9.76 38.62 12.51
CA ASN A 311 9.44 38.61 11.07
C ASN A 311 10.25 37.54 10.29
N ARG A 312 11.49 37.27 10.71
CA ARG A 312 12.40 36.32 10.09
C ARG A 312 12.08 34.88 10.49
N HIS A 313 11.72 34.64 11.74
CA HIS A 313 11.73 33.31 12.33
C HIS A 313 10.35 32.72 12.69
N ALA A 314 9.28 33.52 12.73
CA ALA A 314 7.94 33.05 13.07
C ALA A 314 7.51 31.88 12.15
N GLY A 315 7.14 30.76 12.76
CA GLY A 315 6.74 29.53 12.07
C GLY A 315 7.90 28.63 11.62
N THR A 316 9.18 28.96 11.93
CA THR A 316 10.33 28.16 11.51
C THR A 316 10.98 27.34 12.63
N GLY A 317 10.68 27.64 13.88
CA GLY A 317 11.27 27.02 15.05
C GLY A 317 10.56 25.76 15.53
N GLU A 318 10.86 25.35 16.75
CA GLU A 318 10.25 24.20 17.40
C GLU A 318 8.96 24.61 18.12
N LEU A 319 7.81 24.04 17.69
CA LEU A 319 6.52 24.29 18.32
C LEU A 319 6.45 23.59 19.68
N LEU A 320 6.29 24.34 20.75
CA LEU A 320 6.22 23.80 22.10
C LEU A 320 4.82 23.24 22.41
N ARG A 321 4.76 22.07 23.01
CA ARG A 321 3.51 21.37 23.31
C ARG A 321 3.38 21.07 24.81
N ASP A 322 2.14 20.99 25.27
CA ASP A 322 1.82 20.54 26.63
C ASP A 322 1.85 19.01 26.75
N THR A 323 1.59 18.50 27.95
CA THR A 323 1.53 17.07 28.24
C THR A 323 0.43 16.33 27.48
N LYS A 324 -0.60 17.05 26.99
CA LYS A 324 -1.68 16.53 26.15
C LYS A 324 -1.39 16.71 24.66
N ASN A 325 -0.14 17.04 24.30
CA ASN A 325 0.33 17.26 22.94
C ASN A 325 -0.37 18.43 22.19
N LYS A 326 -0.99 19.38 22.92
CA LYS A 326 -1.56 20.60 22.37
C LYS A 326 -0.47 21.66 22.24
N TRP A 327 -0.52 22.46 21.18
CA TRP A 327 0.38 23.61 21.02
C TRP A 327 0.15 24.64 22.14
N LYS A 328 1.24 25.05 22.79
CA LYS A 328 1.23 26.06 23.87
C LYS A 328 1.14 27.50 23.37
N HIS A 329 0.95 27.71 22.07
CA HIS A 329 1.10 29.02 21.44
C HIS A 329 2.51 29.61 21.64
N GLN A 330 3.50 28.74 21.69
CA GLN A 330 4.91 29.06 21.87
C GLN A 330 5.75 28.33 20.83
N GLU A 331 6.80 29.01 20.37
CA GLU A 331 7.77 28.47 19.43
C GLU A 331 9.17 28.80 19.94
N LEU A 332 10.06 27.81 20.00
CA LEU A 332 11.45 27.97 20.38
C LEU A 332 12.30 28.22 19.14
N ILE A 333 12.98 29.35 19.12
CA ILE A 333 13.90 29.74 18.06
C ILE A 333 15.32 29.68 18.60
N ARG A 334 16.21 29.00 17.86
CA ARG A 334 17.64 28.94 18.15
C ARG A 334 18.40 29.79 17.14
N THR A 335 19.16 30.80 17.62
CA THR A 335 19.95 31.68 16.77
C THR A 335 21.43 31.68 17.18
N LYS A 336 22.25 32.43 16.43
CA LYS A 336 23.68 32.63 16.75
C LYS A 336 23.98 33.96 17.41
N GLN A 337 23.07 34.93 17.32
CA GLN A 337 23.22 36.26 17.86
C GLN A 337 22.68 36.28 19.28
N GLN A 338 23.43 36.86 20.22
CA GLN A 338 22.94 37.09 21.58
C GLN A 338 21.76 38.05 21.53
N ILE A 339 20.66 37.66 22.18
CA ILE A 339 19.39 38.41 22.15
C ILE A 339 18.98 38.89 23.56
N GLY A 340 19.54 38.34 24.59
CA GLY A 340 19.14 38.66 25.96
C GLY A 340 19.76 37.77 27.00
N VAL A 341 19.15 37.77 28.17
CA VAL A 341 19.56 37.01 29.34
C VAL A 341 18.36 36.15 29.82
N ASP A 342 18.58 34.87 29.94
CA ASP A 342 17.66 33.97 30.60
C ASP A 342 17.89 34.01 32.12
N VAL A 343 16.83 34.20 32.88
CA VAL A 343 16.88 34.26 34.35
C VAL A 343 16.17 33.03 34.91
N ASP A 344 16.88 32.27 35.72
CA ASP A 344 16.29 31.13 36.42
C ASP A 344 15.32 31.62 37.51
N GLN A 345 14.06 31.25 37.40
CA GLN A 345 13.01 31.67 38.33
C GLN A 345 13.17 31.10 39.76
N LEU A 346 13.96 30.03 39.91
CA LEU A 346 14.17 29.40 41.20
C LEU A 346 15.44 29.89 41.90
N THR A 347 16.52 30.05 41.13
CA THR A 347 17.85 30.40 41.68
C THR A 347 18.21 31.86 41.48
N GLY A 348 17.55 32.58 40.57
CA GLY A 348 17.90 33.91 40.17
C GLY A 348 19.15 33.98 39.25
N GLU A 349 19.72 32.85 38.83
CA GLU A 349 20.91 32.80 37.99
C GLU A 349 20.63 33.40 36.61
N GLU A 350 21.48 34.34 36.21
CA GLU A 350 21.42 35.05 34.93
C GLU A 350 22.38 34.38 33.91
N ARG A 351 21.87 34.01 32.72
CA ARG A 351 22.67 33.38 31.66
C ARG A 351 22.42 34.04 30.34
N PRO A 352 23.43 34.65 29.71
CA PRO A 352 23.31 35.14 28.33
C PRO A 352 22.85 34.04 27.37
N THR A 353 21.94 34.40 26.46
CA THR A 353 21.38 33.42 25.52
C THR A 353 21.20 34.00 24.12
N THR A 354 21.32 33.11 23.14
CA THR A 354 21.01 33.32 21.72
C THR A 354 19.63 32.81 21.35
N ASP A 355 19.00 32.01 22.23
CA ASP A 355 17.73 31.35 21.99
C ASP A 355 16.59 32.15 22.65
N PHE A 356 15.43 32.09 22.02
CA PHE A 356 14.23 32.72 22.54
C PHE A 356 12.96 31.96 22.22
N LYS A 357 11.91 32.22 22.99
CA LYS A 357 10.56 31.75 22.70
C LYS A 357 9.73 32.88 22.13
N ILE A 358 9.05 32.64 21.00
CA ILE A 358 7.98 33.50 20.52
C ILE A 358 6.69 33.02 21.17
N HIS A 359 5.99 33.90 21.87
CA HIS A 359 4.69 33.67 22.45
C HIS A 359 3.63 34.32 21.56
N TYR A 360 2.70 33.54 21.05
CA TYR A 360 1.64 33.96 20.15
C TYR A 360 0.34 34.27 20.94
N SER A 361 -0.36 35.31 20.52
CA SER A 361 -1.69 35.65 21.03
C SER A 361 -2.53 36.31 19.95
N ASN A 362 -3.82 36.45 20.16
CA ASN A 362 -4.76 37.10 19.21
C ASN A 362 -4.46 38.59 18.99
N LYS A 363 -3.67 39.24 19.88
CA LYS A 363 -3.32 40.67 19.77
C LYS A 363 -1.93 40.91 19.19
N GLY A 364 -1.12 39.89 19.07
CA GLY A 364 0.27 40.01 18.62
C GLY A 364 1.18 38.99 19.33
N VAL A 365 2.47 39.27 19.30
CA VAL A 365 3.50 38.39 19.84
C VAL A 365 4.38 39.12 20.86
N HIS A 366 5.13 38.37 21.66
CA HIS A 366 6.29 38.87 22.39
C HIS A 366 7.35 37.76 22.44
N ILE A 367 8.61 38.15 22.57
CA ILE A 367 9.72 37.22 22.66
C ILE A 367 10.29 37.19 24.06
N VAL A 368 10.70 36.03 24.51
CA VAL A 368 11.29 35.82 25.83
C VAL A 368 12.60 35.07 25.66
N PRO A 369 13.74 35.65 26.10
CA PRO A 369 15.02 34.93 26.11
C PRO A 369 14.89 33.63 26.89
N TYR A 370 15.48 32.56 26.34
CA TYR A 370 15.39 31.23 26.90
C TYR A 370 16.70 30.49 26.73
N LYS A 371 17.13 29.76 27.75
CA LYS A 371 18.25 28.84 27.68
C LYS A 371 17.80 27.47 28.20
N GLU A 372 18.11 26.44 27.41
CA GLU A 372 17.83 25.06 27.82
C GLU A 372 18.69 24.70 29.04
N ARG A 373 18.10 23.97 30.00
CA ARG A 373 18.71 23.59 31.27
C ARG A 373 18.98 22.10 31.30
#